data_0661e56de5246ae2d9a4adb98795e1aa
#
_entry.id   0661e56de5246ae2d9a4adb98795e1aa
#
_cell.length_a   1.000
_cell.length_b   1.000
_cell.length_c   1.000
_cell.angle_alpha   90.00
_cell.angle_beta   90.00
_cell.angle_gamma   90.00
#
_symmetry.space_group_name_H-M   'P 1'
#
loop_
_entity.id
_entity.type
_entity.pdbx_description
1 polymer ?
#
loop_
_entity_poly.entity_id
_entity_poly.type
_entity_poly.pdbx_seq_one_letter_code
_entity_poly.pdbx_strand_id
1 'polypeptide(L)'
;MLKKVLFIVALSLAIIVPSYGQDGETKRIAVLETVDKENSVSYSTKLIIRSNLTAVITSTPGYEGYDRVDVSSIMEEHEFQRTGLVGDADIKRLGEMTGADYILVTEVVSLENSRLFITSKILNVESAQIDKTANVESSESSKELEKNCRKLAGKLFGVATTATTTTVTDTKGELTLEEGIYVGEIQNGKPHGEGRLTYSDDSTNIKYYEGDWVNGKKHGHGTMEWKDNEKYVGQWKSDERCGAGKYYYSDGSRYEGNWAKNERNGVGTYYFSNGDRYEGEWMNRLKHGEGTTYYASGELTKATHTWAENRRFGPATEYTTDGYIHKGSYNVNGNKDGEWKCYKFNKLQSTMIYSDGKLKRTIRAK
;
A
#
# COMPACT_ATOMS: atom_id res chain seq x y z
N MET A 1 -71.76 3.91 -34.87
CA MET A 1 -70.28 4.12 -35.13
C MET A 1 -69.53 3.99 -33.83
N LEU A 2 -68.96 2.79 -33.56
CA LEU A 2 -68.24 2.50 -32.35
C LEU A 2 -66.76 2.72 -32.60
N LYS A 3 -66.14 3.70 -31.92
CA LYS A 3 -64.67 3.84 -31.91
C LYS A 3 -64.08 2.87 -30.87
N LYS A 4 -63.35 1.88 -31.36
CA LYS A 4 -62.50 1.00 -30.53
C LYS A 4 -61.29 1.79 -30.07
N VAL A 5 -61.14 1.96 -28.75
CA VAL A 5 -59.95 2.46 -28.12
C VAL A 5 -59.09 1.24 -27.77
N LEU A 6 -57.90 1.18 -28.39
CA LEU A 6 -56.90 0.15 -28.14
C LEU A 6 -56.06 0.56 -26.91
N PHE A 7 -56.20 -0.13 -25.78
CA PHE A 7 -55.31 0.01 -24.65
C PHE A 7 -54.06 -0.80 -24.89
N ILE A 8 -52.93 -0.14 -25.10
CA ILE A 8 -51.60 -0.76 -25.06
C ILE A 8 -51.16 -0.78 -23.61
N VAL A 9 -51.17 -1.96 -22.98
CA VAL A 9 -50.56 -2.19 -21.69
C VAL A 9 -49.07 -2.40 -21.95
N ALA A 10 -48.27 -1.37 -21.69
CA ALA A 10 -46.83 -1.50 -21.64
C ALA A 10 -46.44 -2.24 -20.34
N LEU A 11 -46.12 -3.51 -20.48
CA LEU A 11 -45.55 -4.32 -19.40
C LEU A 11 -44.11 -3.87 -19.22
N SER A 12 -43.86 -2.93 -18.29
CA SER A 12 -42.53 -2.60 -17.86
C SER A 12 -41.99 -3.76 -17.02
N LEU A 13 -41.11 -4.58 -17.61
CA LEU A 13 -40.32 -5.53 -16.88
C LEU A 13 -39.35 -4.75 -15.97
N ALA A 14 -39.73 -4.54 -14.71
CA ALA A 14 -38.83 -4.04 -13.72
C ALA A 14 -37.77 -5.13 -13.48
N ILE A 15 -36.60 -4.96 -14.04
CA ILE A 15 -35.41 -5.73 -13.63
C ILE A 15 -35.13 -5.28 -12.20
N ILE A 16 -35.51 -6.12 -11.24
CA ILE A 16 -35.09 -5.94 -9.83
C ILE A 16 -33.60 -6.22 -9.82
N VAL A 17 -32.79 -5.17 -9.95
CA VAL A 17 -31.40 -5.19 -9.54
C VAL A 17 -31.45 -5.18 -8.01
N PRO A 18 -30.92 -6.16 -7.30
CA PRO A 18 -30.84 -6.07 -5.85
C PRO A 18 -29.94 -4.88 -5.51
N SER A 19 -30.55 -3.79 -5.05
CA SER A 19 -29.86 -2.61 -4.58
C SER A 19 -29.24 -2.92 -3.23
N TYR A 20 -27.97 -3.23 -3.19
CA TYR A 20 -27.19 -3.10 -1.99
C TYR A 20 -27.06 -1.59 -1.70
N GLY A 21 -27.62 -1.12 -0.57
CA GLY A 21 -27.51 0.28 -0.14
C GLY A 21 -28.77 1.11 -0.25
N GLN A 22 -29.96 0.54 -0.02
CA GLN A 22 -31.22 1.32 0.04
C GLN A 22 -31.48 2.01 1.39
N ASP A 23 -30.65 1.78 2.42
CA ASP A 23 -30.88 2.36 3.75
C ASP A 23 -30.16 3.70 4.00
N GLY A 24 -29.59 4.32 2.97
CA GLY A 24 -28.94 5.65 3.10
C GLY A 24 -27.63 5.65 3.92
N GLU A 25 -27.22 4.53 4.46
CA GLU A 25 -26.01 4.40 5.27
C GLU A 25 -24.84 3.92 4.41
N THR A 26 -23.72 4.67 4.44
CA THR A 26 -22.51 4.30 3.71
C THR A 26 -21.85 3.11 4.38
N LYS A 27 -21.64 2.03 3.63
CA LYS A 27 -20.99 0.82 4.13
C LYS A 27 -19.47 0.96 4.11
N ARG A 28 -18.82 0.71 5.24
CA ARG A 28 -17.37 0.83 5.42
C ARG A 28 -16.68 -0.49 5.14
N ILE A 29 -15.70 -0.47 4.26
CA ILE A 29 -14.95 -1.65 3.82
C ILE A 29 -13.48 -1.48 4.18
N ALA A 30 -12.96 -2.31 5.08
CA ALA A 30 -11.54 -2.40 5.33
C ALA A 30 -10.88 -3.27 4.24
N VAL A 31 -9.93 -2.69 3.50
CA VAL A 31 -9.15 -3.41 2.49
C VAL A 31 -7.87 -3.90 3.13
N LEU A 32 -7.72 -5.21 3.26
CA LEU A 32 -6.55 -5.82 3.85
C LEU A 32 -5.39 -5.94 2.86
N GLU A 33 -4.23 -6.28 3.36
CA GLU A 33 -3.05 -6.56 2.55
C GLU A 33 -3.30 -7.71 1.56
N THR A 34 -2.76 -7.57 0.34
CA THR A 34 -2.87 -8.63 -0.67
C THR A 34 -1.98 -9.81 -0.32
N VAL A 35 -2.58 -10.97 -0.14
CA VAL A 35 -1.90 -12.20 0.26
C VAL A 35 -1.30 -12.93 -0.95
N ASP A 36 -0.05 -13.34 -0.85
CA ASP A 36 0.64 -14.23 -1.78
C ASP A 36 1.28 -15.37 -0.98
N LYS A 37 0.63 -16.54 -1.00
CA LYS A 37 1.05 -17.71 -0.22
C LYS A 37 2.38 -18.31 -0.68
N GLU A 38 2.72 -18.13 -1.96
CA GLU A 38 3.94 -18.68 -2.56
C GLU A 38 5.11 -17.70 -2.52
N ASN A 39 4.83 -16.46 -2.06
CA ASN A 39 5.80 -15.36 -2.04
C ASN A 39 6.47 -15.11 -3.40
N SER A 40 5.73 -15.36 -4.48
CA SER A 40 6.15 -15.28 -5.88
C SER A 40 5.88 -13.92 -6.52
N VAL A 41 4.99 -13.12 -5.91
CA VAL A 41 4.58 -11.81 -6.41
C VAL A 41 5.27 -10.70 -5.63
N SER A 42 5.81 -9.71 -6.34
CA SER A 42 6.54 -8.61 -5.70
C SER A 42 5.63 -7.83 -4.73
N TYR A 43 6.22 -7.31 -3.65
CA TYR A 43 5.49 -6.47 -2.69
C TYR A 43 4.83 -5.26 -3.37
N SER A 44 5.50 -4.65 -4.34
CA SER A 44 4.96 -3.53 -5.11
C SER A 44 3.70 -3.92 -5.90
N THR A 45 3.69 -5.10 -6.53
CA THR A 45 2.52 -5.60 -7.26
C THR A 45 1.32 -5.83 -6.32
N LYS A 46 1.56 -6.44 -5.15
CA LYS A 46 0.54 -6.63 -4.12
C LYS A 46 -0.06 -5.30 -3.65
N LEU A 47 0.79 -4.32 -3.45
CA LEU A 47 0.41 -2.99 -3.01
C LEU A 47 -0.40 -2.23 -4.09
N ILE A 48 -0.03 -2.37 -5.37
CA ILE A 48 -0.78 -1.81 -6.51
C ILE A 48 -2.18 -2.42 -6.57
N ILE A 49 -2.31 -3.74 -6.42
CA ILE A 49 -3.61 -4.43 -6.41
C ILE A 49 -4.50 -3.85 -5.29
N ARG A 50 -3.99 -3.79 -4.06
CA ARG A 50 -4.71 -3.28 -2.89
C ARG A 50 -5.17 -1.84 -3.10
N SER A 51 -4.27 -0.97 -3.50
CA SER A 51 -4.59 0.44 -3.69
C SER A 51 -5.61 0.69 -4.80
N ASN A 52 -5.53 -0.05 -5.90
CA ASN A 52 -6.53 0.03 -6.96
C ASN A 52 -7.90 -0.43 -6.49
N LEU A 53 -7.98 -1.49 -5.71
CA LEU A 53 -9.25 -1.96 -5.14
C LEU A 53 -9.82 -0.92 -4.17
N THR A 54 -9.00 -0.36 -3.27
CA THR A 54 -9.43 0.70 -2.35
C THR A 54 -9.96 1.91 -3.11
N ALA A 55 -9.26 2.37 -4.15
CA ALA A 55 -9.67 3.53 -4.96
C ALA A 55 -11.01 3.29 -5.64
N VAL A 56 -11.23 2.10 -6.22
CA VAL A 56 -12.50 1.77 -6.89
C VAL A 56 -13.64 1.68 -5.87
N ILE A 57 -13.42 1.06 -4.72
CA ILE A 57 -14.43 0.96 -3.66
C ILE A 57 -14.83 2.36 -3.19
N THR A 58 -13.85 3.22 -2.88
CA THR A 58 -14.10 4.60 -2.43
C THR A 58 -14.84 5.45 -3.47
N SER A 59 -14.68 5.15 -4.77
CA SER A 59 -15.40 5.81 -5.85
C SER A 59 -16.78 5.22 -6.12
N THR A 60 -17.15 4.11 -5.46
CA THR A 60 -18.42 3.42 -5.64
C THR A 60 -19.48 4.01 -4.70
N PRO A 61 -20.61 4.54 -5.21
CA PRO A 61 -21.67 5.10 -4.37
C PRO A 61 -22.16 4.10 -3.32
N GLY A 62 -22.33 4.56 -2.09
CA GLY A 62 -22.79 3.76 -0.95
C GLY A 62 -21.69 2.94 -0.25
N TYR A 63 -20.44 3.08 -0.68
CA TYR A 63 -19.30 2.44 -0.04
C TYR A 63 -18.19 3.43 0.29
N GLU A 64 -17.53 3.19 1.41
CA GLU A 64 -16.31 3.87 1.83
C GLU A 64 -15.22 2.83 2.01
N GLY A 65 -14.25 2.82 1.09
CA GLY A 65 -13.07 1.97 1.17
C GLY A 65 -11.95 2.68 1.90
N TYR A 66 -11.32 2.03 2.86
CA TYR A 66 -10.12 2.56 3.50
C TYR A 66 -9.05 1.49 3.62
N ASP A 67 -7.84 1.95 3.38
CA ASP A 67 -6.65 1.14 3.43
C ASP A 67 -6.13 1.12 4.88
N ARG A 68 -6.14 -0.04 5.52
CA ARG A 68 -5.60 -0.22 6.86
C ARG A 68 -4.25 -0.90 6.77
N VAL A 69 -3.21 -0.07 6.72
CA VAL A 69 -1.81 -0.51 6.85
C VAL A 69 -1.47 -0.87 8.30
N ASP A 70 -2.21 -0.29 9.27
CA ASP A 70 -1.92 -0.44 10.70
C ASP A 70 -2.44 -1.75 11.32
N VAL A 71 -3.01 -2.66 10.52
CA VAL A 71 -3.42 -3.98 11.00
C VAL A 71 -2.19 -4.88 11.26
N SER A 72 -1.00 -4.45 10.84
CA SER A 72 0.27 -5.13 11.16
C SER A 72 0.61 -5.14 12.66
N SER A 73 0.00 -4.28 13.47
CA SER A 73 0.06 -4.40 14.93
C SER A 73 -0.86 -5.50 15.48
N ILE A 74 -1.71 -6.07 14.65
CA ILE A 74 -2.52 -7.23 14.94
C ILE A 74 -1.71 -8.45 14.49
N MET A 75 -0.72 -8.79 15.25
CA MET A 75 0.32 -9.79 14.93
C MET A 75 -0.17 -11.22 14.75
N GLU A 76 -1.40 -11.50 15.09
CA GLU A 76 -2.09 -12.75 14.75
C GLU A 76 -2.51 -12.79 13.27
N GLU A 77 -2.43 -11.64 12.56
CA GLU A 77 -2.61 -11.54 11.12
C GLU A 77 -1.61 -12.37 10.31
N HIS A 78 -0.40 -12.59 10.81
CA HIS A 78 0.57 -13.49 10.17
C HIS A 78 0.09 -14.95 10.11
N GLU A 79 -0.70 -15.39 11.05
CA GLU A 79 -1.32 -16.72 11.02
C GLU A 79 -2.51 -16.74 10.09
N PHE A 80 -3.31 -15.68 10.08
CA PHE A 80 -4.39 -15.39 9.14
C PHE A 80 -3.91 -15.36 7.69
N GLN A 81 -2.86 -14.58 7.42
CA GLN A 81 -2.29 -14.47 6.08
C GLN A 81 -1.63 -15.77 5.61
N ARG A 82 -1.06 -16.56 6.52
CA ARG A 82 -0.34 -17.80 6.20
C ARG A 82 -1.25 -19.00 5.94
N THR A 83 -2.41 -19.08 6.56
CA THR A 83 -3.32 -20.22 6.46
C THR A 83 -4.51 -19.97 5.52
N GLY A 84 -4.88 -18.72 5.27
CA GLY A 84 -6.08 -18.34 4.49
C GLY A 84 -7.39 -18.81 5.14
N LEU A 85 -7.34 -19.28 6.37
CA LEU A 85 -8.48 -19.70 7.17
C LEU A 85 -8.73 -18.61 8.23
N VAL A 86 -9.86 -17.91 8.12
CA VAL A 86 -10.31 -16.93 9.10
C VAL A 86 -11.39 -17.57 9.93
N GLY A 87 -11.19 -17.62 11.23
CA GLY A 87 -12.26 -18.00 12.16
C GLY A 87 -13.29 -16.88 12.29
N ASP A 88 -14.54 -17.21 12.54
CA ASP A 88 -15.63 -16.23 12.74
C ASP A 88 -15.30 -15.20 13.82
N ALA A 89 -14.57 -15.61 14.87
CA ALA A 89 -14.12 -14.73 15.94
C ALA A 89 -13.10 -13.68 15.45
N ASP A 90 -12.22 -14.06 14.52
CA ASP A 90 -11.18 -13.16 13.98
C ASP A 90 -11.80 -12.11 13.05
N ILE A 91 -12.80 -12.51 12.23
CA ILE A 91 -13.54 -11.56 11.37
C ILE A 91 -14.24 -10.50 12.22
N LYS A 92 -14.92 -10.91 13.29
CA LYS A 92 -15.61 -9.99 14.19
C LYS A 92 -14.63 -9.06 14.89
N ARG A 93 -13.53 -9.59 15.40
CA ARG A 93 -12.47 -8.82 16.05
C ARG A 93 -11.84 -7.79 15.09
N LEU A 94 -11.54 -8.19 13.84
CA LEU A 94 -11.07 -7.27 12.80
C LEU A 94 -12.09 -6.16 12.51
N GLY A 95 -13.36 -6.49 12.44
CA GLY A 95 -14.44 -5.52 12.26
C GLY A 95 -14.53 -4.53 13.43
N GLU A 96 -14.49 -5.01 14.67
CA GLU A 96 -14.51 -4.16 15.87
C GLU A 96 -13.30 -3.21 15.89
N MET A 97 -12.11 -3.70 15.56
CA MET A 97 -10.88 -2.90 15.57
C MET A 97 -10.83 -1.89 14.42
N THR A 98 -11.35 -2.23 13.27
CA THR A 98 -11.35 -1.35 12.09
C THR A 98 -12.57 -0.44 12.04
N GLY A 99 -13.64 -0.78 12.73
CA GLY A 99 -14.94 -0.13 12.59
C GLY A 99 -15.57 -0.36 11.22
N ALA A 100 -15.18 -1.43 10.52
CA ALA A 100 -15.68 -1.78 9.20
C ALA A 100 -16.97 -2.63 9.30
N ASP A 101 -17.85 -2.47 8.32
CA ASP A 101 -19.01 -3.34 8.13
C ASP A 101 -18.64 -4.58 7.32
N TYR A 102 -17.63 -4.45 6.46
CA TYR A 102 -17.10 -5.51 5.61
C TYR A 102 -15.57 -5.50 5.58
N ILE A 103 -15.00 -6.65 5.30
CA ILE A 103 -13.56 -6.85 5.10
C ILE A 103 -13.33 -7.38 3.69
N LEU A 104 -12.46 -6.75 2.92
CA LEU A 104 -12.01 -7.24 1.63
C LEU A 104 -10.66 -7.93 1.78
N VAL A 105 -10.64 -9.23 1.51
CA VAL A 105 -9.42 -10.06 1.46
C VAL A 105 -9.10 -10.35 0.01
N THR A 106 -7.87 -10.10 -0.40
CA THR A 106 -7.40 -10.36 -1.77
C THR A 106 -6.21 -11.30 -1.74
N GLU A 107 -6.30 -12.38 -2.50
CA GLU A 107 -5.22 -13.34 -2.75
C GLU A 107 -4.71 -13.17 -4.19
N VAL A 108 -3.41 -13.24 -4.38
CA VAL A 108 -2.77 -13.24 -5.69
C VAL A 108 -1.87 -14.46 -5.85
N VAL A 109 -1.91 -15.09 -7.01
CA VAL A 109 -1.04 -16.20 -7.39
C VAL A 109 -0.37 -15.86 -8.71
N SER A 110 0.95 -16.07 -8.80
CA SER A 110 1.68 -15.95 -10.05
C SER A 110 1.41 -17.18 -10.92
N LEU A 111 1.10 -16.94 -12.19
CA LEU A 111 0.93 -17.96 -13.21
C LEU A 111 2.11 -17.92 -14.18
N GLU A 112 2.20 -18.90 -15.06
CA GLU A 112 3.19 -18.90 -16.14
C GLU A 112 3.07 -17.65 -17.04
N ASN A 113 4.16 -17.23 -17.68
CA ASN A 113 4.25 -16.08 -18.58
C ASN A 113 3.93 -14.72 -17.91
N SER A 114 4.37 -14.51 -16.66
CA SER A 114 4.17 -13.27 -15.91
C SER A 114 2.70 -12.85 -15.79
N ARG A 115 1.80 -13.82 -15.71
CA ARG A 115 0.38 -13.58 -15.45
C ARG A 115 0.08 -13.75 -13.98
N LEU A 116 -0.96 -13.06 -13.52
CA LEU A 116 -1.45 -13.10 -12.15
C LEU A 116 -2.90 -13.60 -12.14
N PHE A 117 -3.23 -14.44 -11.17
CA PHE A 117 -4.61 -14.77 -10.83
C PHE A 117 -4.95 -14.09 -9.50
N ILE A 118 -5.91 -13.17 -9.54
CA ILE A 118 -6.30 -12.33 -8.41
C ILE A 118 -7.70 -12.74 -7.98
N THR A 119 -7.85 -13.13 -6.73
CA THR A 119 -9.13 -13.49 -6.12
C THR A 119 -9.41 -12.57 -4.95
N SER A 120 -10.59 -11.97 -4.91
CA SER A 120 -11.03 -11.17 -3.76
C SER A 120 -12.34 -11.70 -3.19
N LYS A 121 -12.43 -11.65 -1.86
CA LYS A 121 -13.58 -12.09 -1.06
C LYS A 121 -14.05 -10.93 -0.18
N ILE A 122 -15.34 -10.69 -0.15
CA ILE A 122 -15.97 -9.77 0.79
C ILE A 122 -16.52 -10.60 1.95
N LEU A 123 -16.08 -10.29 3.15
CA LEU A 123 -16.55 -10.90 4.39
C LEU A 123 -17.43 -9.88 5.12
N ASN A 124 -18.62 -10.28 5.49
CA ASN A 124 -19.50 -9.51 6.34
C ASN A 124 -19.06 -9.67 7.80
N VAL A 125 -18.85 -8.56 8.50
CA VAL A 125 -18.33 -8.57 9.88
C VAL A 125 -19.36 -9.10 10.87
N GLU A 126 -20.63 -8.75 10.68
CA GLU A 126 -21.71 -9.16 11.60
C GLU A 126 -21.98 -10.67 11.54
N SER A 127 -22.15 -11.20 10.33
CA SER A 127 -22.42 -12.64 10.11
C SER A 127 -21.16 -13.52 10.13
N ALA A 128 -19.98 -12.92 9.99
CA ALA A 128 -18.69 -13.59 9.79
C ALA A 128 -18.66 -14.52 8.57
N GLN A 129 -19.49 -14.26 7.56
CA GLN A 129 -19.58 -15.09 6.36
C GLN A 129 -19.06 -14.38 5.12
N ILE A 130 -18.65 -15.16 4.13
CA ILE A 130 -18.28 -14.65 2.81
C ILE A 130 -19.56 -14.29 2.05
N ASP A 131 -19.78 -13.00 1.85
CA ASP A 131 -20.93 -12.50 1.07
C ASP A 131 -20.71 -12.71 -0.43
N LYS A 132 -19.52 -12.42 -0.90
CA LYS A 132 -19.17 -12.55 -2.33
C LYS A 132 -17.70 -12.93 -2.54
N THR A 133 -17.48 -13.63 -3.65
CA THR A 133 -16.15 -13.93 -4.17
C THR A 133 -16.10 -13.61 -5.65
N ALA A 134 -15.02 -13.01 -6.10
CA ALA A 134 -14.75 -12.78 -7.52
C ALA A 134 -13.27 -12.96 -7.84
N ASN A 135 -12.97 -13.22 -9.11
CA ASN A 135 -11.60 -13.34 -9.60
C ASN A 135 -11.41 -12.69 -10.96
N VAL A 136 -10.17 -12.38 -11.27
CA VAL A 136 -9.69 -11.91 -12.57
C VAL A 136 -8.29 -12.43 -12.83
N GLU A 137 -7.94 -12.53 -14.12
CA GLU A 137 -6.55 -12.67 -14.53
C GLU A 137 -6.00 -11.32 -14.98
N SER A 138 -4.72 -11.07 -14.73
CA SER A 138 -4.02 -9.85 -15.10
C SER A 138 -2.58 -10.15 -15.52
N SER A 139 -1.88 -9.21 -16.12
CA SER A 139 -0.43 -9.16 -16.12
C SER A 139 0.06 -8.26 -14.97
N GLU A 140 1.36 -8.22 -14.73
CA GLU A 140 1.97 -7.31 -13.76
C GLU A 140 2.04 -5.84 -14.23
N SER A 141 1.58 -5.56 -15.45
CA SER A 141 1.47 -4.20 -15.98
C SER A 141 0.50 -3.37 -15.12
N SER A 142 0.93 -2.23 -14.63
CA SER A 142 0.11 -1.36 -13.77
C SER A 142 -1.23 -1.00 -14.42
N LYS A 143 -1.25 -0.73 -15.73
CA LYS A 143 -2.46 -0.43 -16.50
C LYS A 143 -3.44 -1.60 -16.54
N GLU A 144 -2.93 -2.80 -16.76
CA GLU A 144 -3.76 -3.99 -16.83
C GLU A 144 -4.27 -4.38 -15.43
N LEU A 145 -3.42 -4.22 -14.40
CA LEU A 145 -3.82 -4.39 -13.01
C LEU A 145 -4.96 -3.44 -12.64
N GLU A 146 -4.84 -2.15 -12.94
CA GLU A 146 -5.90 -1.18 -12.68
C GLU A 146 -7.22 -1.58 -13.36
N LYS A 147 -7.18 -1.84 -14.66
CA LYS A 147 -8.35 -2.28 -15.44
C LYS A 147 -9.01 -3.53 -14.84
N ASN A 148 -8.19 -4.53 -14.48
CA ASN A 148 -8.70 -5.79 -13.96
C ASN A 148 -9.15 -5.67 -12.50
N CYS A 149 -8.55 -4.81 -11.66
CA CYS A 149 -9.06 -4.47 -10.33
C CYS A 149 -10.41 -3.77 -10.41
N ARG A 150 -10.63 -2.86 -11.37
CA ARG A 150 -11.97 -2.26 -11.64
C ARG A 150 -12.99 -3.34 -12.01
N LYS A 151 -12.62 -4.27 -12.90
CA LYS A 151 -13.48 -5.40 -13.29
C LYS A 151 -13.79 -6.32 -12.10
N LEU A 152 -12.80 -6.56 -11.25
CA LEU A 152 -12.93 -7.36 -10.04
C LEU A 152 -13.91 -6.69 -9.05
N ALA A 153 -13.72 -5.41 -8.78
CA ALA A 153 -14.62 -4.63 -7.93
C ALA A 153 -16.05 -4.56 -8.52
N GLY A 154 -16.19 -4.41 -9.84
CA GLY A 154 -17.48 -4.46 -10.51
C GLY A 154 -18.24 -5.76 -10.26
N LYS A 155 -17.55 -6.90 -10.28
CA LYS A 155 -18.13 -8.21 -9.97
C LYS A 155 -18.55 -8.33 -8.49
N LEU A 156 -17.77 -7.72 -7.58
CA LEU A 156 -18.03 -7.77 -6.14
C LEU A 156 -19.18 -6.85 -5.71
N PHE A 157 -19.19 -5.62 -6.22
CA PHE A 157 -20.11 -4.57 -5.77
C PHE A 157 -21.30 -4.36 -6.69
N GLY A 158 -21.39 -5.10 -7.82
CA GLY A 158 -22.48 -4.96 -8.80
C GLY A 158 -22.43 -3.63 -9.54
N VAL A 159 -21.31 -2.94 -9.50
CA VAL A 159 -21.13 -1.72 -10.28
C VAL A 159 -21.03 -2.11 -11.74
N ALA A 160 -21.93 -1.58 -12.57
CA ALA A 160 -21.83 -1.78 -14.01
C ALA A 160 -20.47 -1.27 -14.48
N THR A 161 -19.64 -2.17 -14.98
CA THR A 161 -18.38 -1.83 -15.64
C THR A 161 -18.62 -1.24 -17.05
N THR A 162 -19.82 -0.80 -17.32
CA THR A 162 -20.10 0.08 -18.41
C THR A 162 -19.41 1.41 -18.09
N ALA A 163 -18.24 1.60 -18.71
CA ALA A 163 -17.83 2.96 -19.00
C ALA A 163 -19.10 3.65 -19.51
N THR A 164 -19.69 4.52 -18.72
CA THR A 164 -20.67 5.47 -19.22
C THR A 164 -19.86 6.29 -20.21
N THR A 165 -19.96 5.92 -21.48
CA THR A 165 -19.46 6.71 -22.58
C THR A 165 -20.34 7.95 -22.62
N THR A 166 -20.15 8.84 -21.67
CA THR A 166 -20.35 10.24 -21.92
C THR A 166 -19.30 10.51 -22.99
N THR A 167 -19.72 10.83 -24.19
CA THR A 167 -18.88 11.29 -25.31
C THR A 167 -18.29 12.63 -24.89
N VAL A 168 -17.42 12.64 -23.94
CA VAL A 168 -16.43 13.68 -23.76
C VAL A 168 -15.34 13.28 -24.73
N THR A 169 -15.13 14.10 -25.75
CA THR A 169 -14.07 13.92 -26.74
C THR A 169 -12.74 14.11 -25.99
N ASP A 170 -12.22 13.03 -25.40
CA ASP A 170 -10.85 12.98 -24.92
C ASP A 170 -9.98 13.02 -26.18
N THR A 171 -9.50 14.18 -26.52
CA THR A 171 -8.59 14.37 -27.64
C THR A 171 -7.16 14.19 -27.14
N LYS A 172 -6.44 13.23 -27.72
CA LYS A 172 -4.99 13.20 -27.54
C LYS A 172 -4.39 14.38 -28.27
N GLY A 173 -3.55 15.13 -27.59
CA GLY A 173 -2.97 16.35 -28.13
C GLY A 173 -1.80 16.86 -27.31
N GLU A 174 -1.39 18.08 -27.64
CA GLU A 174 -0.33 18.80 -26.96
C GLU A 174 -0.90 20.07 -26.33
N LEU A 175 -0.46 20.37 -25.10
CA LEU A 175 -0.73 21.64 -24.42
C LEU A 175 0.60 22.27 -24.03
N THR A 176 0.75 23.55 -24.36
CA THR A 176 1.81 24.38 -23.78
C THR A 176 1.30 24.93 -22.47
N LEU A 177 1.88 24.46 -21.37
CA LEU A 177 1.59 24.91 -19.99
C LEU A 177 2.71 25.86 -19.54
N GLU A 178 2.49 26.60 -18.46
CA GLU A 178 3.49 27.50 -17.89
C GLU A 178 4.76 26.73 -17.48
N GLU A 179 4.61 25.54 -16.93
CA GLU A 179 5.71 24.68 -16.47
C GLU A 179 6.37 23.84 -17.59
N GLY A 180 5.76 23.73 -18.79
CA GLY A 180 6.34 22.91 -19.85
C GLY A 180 5.34 22.46 -20.92
N ILE A 181 5.72 21.40 -21.64
CA ILE A 181 4.90 20.83 -22.72
C ILE A 181 4.28 19.52 -22.26
N TYR A 182 2.95 19.48 -22.24
CA TYR A 182 2.17 18.28 -21.99
C TYR A 182 1.76 17.62 -23.29
N VAL A 183 1.92 16.30 -23.38
CA VAL A 183 1.44 15.47 -24.48
C VAL A 183 0.64 14.32 -23.90
N GLY A 184 -0.65 14.21 -24.24
CA GLY A 184 -1.51 13.18 -23.68
C GLY A 184 -2.98 13.42 -23.92
N GLU A 185 -3.82 12.83 -23.08
CA GLU A 185 -5.26 13.00 -23.11
C GLU A 185 -5.64 14.37 -22.51
N ILE A 186 -6.55 15.06 -23.17
CA ILE A 186 -6.97 16.41 -22.81
C ILE A 186 -8.48 16.43 -22.62
N GLN A 187 -8.92 16.95 -21.48
CA GLN A 187 -10.32 17.16 -21.19
C GLN A 187 -10.53 18.60 -20.69
N ASN A 188 -11.48 19.31 -21.32
CA ASN A 188 -11.78 20.71 -21.00
C ASN A 188 -10.53 21.62 -21.01
N GLY A 189 -9.60 21.40 -21.95
CA GLY A 189 -8.36 22.18 -22.10
C GLY A 189 -7.32 21.92 -20.99
N LYS A 190 -7.43 20.84 -20.25
CA LYS A 190 -6.50 20.45 -19.18
C LYS A 190 -6.00 19.03 -19.37
N PRO A 191 -4.78 18.71 -18.90
CA PRO A 191 -4.30 17.35 -18.76
C PRO A 191 -5.32 16.44 -18.07
N HIS A 192 -5.64 15.31 -18.70
CA HIS A 192 -6.56 14.30 -18.19
C HIS A 192 -6.12 12.92 -18.69
N GLY A 193 -6.61 11.82 -18.07
CA GLY A 193 -6.22 10.48 -18.50
C GLY A 193 -4.71 10.26 -18.47
N GLU A 194 -4.16 9.60 -19.49
CA GLU A 194 -2.73 9.33 -19.59
C GLU A 194 -1.99 10.46 -20.35
N GLY A 195 -0.84 10.88 -19.83
CA GLY A 195 -0.02 11.88 -20.50
C GLY A 195 1.33 12.15 -19.84
N ARG A 196 2.17 12.86 -20.60
CA ARG A 196 3.52 13.22 -20.18
C ARG A 196 3.68 14.73 -20.21
N LEU A 197 4.10 15.30 -19.12
CA LEU A 197 4.56 16.68 -19.02
C LEU A 197 6.09 16.70 -18.96
N THR A 198 6.69 17.33 -19.96
CA THR A 198 8.13 17.62 -19.98
C THR A 198 8.33 19.04 -19.52
N TYR A 199 9.03 19.23 -18.41
CA TYR A 199 9.24 20.53 -17.80
C TYR A 199 10.30 21.31 -18.59
N SER A 200 9.99 22.56 -18.94
CA SER A 200 10.90 23.48 -19.65
C SER A 200 11.50 24.54 -18.72
N ASP A 201 10.98 24.65 -17.49
CA ASP A 201 11.47 25.61 -16.51
C ASP A 201 12.76 25.12 -15.87
N ASP A 202 13.85 25.86 -16.09
CA ASP A 202 15.15 25.58 -15.48
C ASP A 202 15.20 25.89 -13.98
N SER A 203 14.20 26.61 -13.44
CA SER A 203 14.08 26.86 -12.01
C SER A 203 13.66 25.62 -11.24
N THR A 204 13.03 24.65 -11.91
CA THR A 204 12.67 23.36 -11.31
C THR A 204 13.72 22.30 -11.64
N ASN A 205 14.07 21.47 -10.65
CA ASN A 205 14.92 20.29 -10.88
C ASN A 205 14.15 19.11 -11.53
N ILE A 206 12.92 19.32 -12.01
CA ILE A 206 12.08 18.27 -12.60
C ILE A 206 12.35 18.17 -14.10
N LYS A 207 12.52 16.94 -14.59
CA LYS A 207 12.71 16.63 -16.00
C LYS A 207 11.39 16.34 -16.69
N TYR A 208 10.62 15.38 -16.16
CA TYR A 208 9.29 15.06 -16.66
C TYR A 208 8.43 14.36 -15.59
N TYR A 209 7.13 14.40 -15.80
CA TYR A 209 6.16 13.48 -15.23
C TYR A 209 5.43 12.75 -16.34
N GLU A 210 5.25 11.44 -16.20
CA GLU A 210 4.49 10.59 -17.11
C GLU A 210 3.58 9.67 -16.31
N GLY A 211 2.28 9.72 -16.58
CA GLY A 211 1.30 8.95 -15.81
C GLY A 211 -0.11 9.52 -15.95
N ASP A 212 -0.93 9.22 -14.94
CA ASP A 212 -2.33 9.58 -14.91
C ASP A 212 -2.54 11.04 -14.48
N TRP A 213 -3.56 11.67 -15.07
CA TRP A 213 -3.94 13.05 -14.82
C TRP A 213 -5.45 13.17 -14.60
N VAL A 214 -5.85 14.01 -13.66
CA VAL A 214 -7.24 14.37 -13.43
C VAL A 214 -7.34 15.88 -13.28
N ASN A 215 -8.07 16.53 -14.21
CA ASN A 215 -8.31 17.98 -14.20
C ASN A 215 -7.04 18.83 -14.07
N GLY A 216 -5.97 18.46 -14.77
CA GLY A 216 -4.68 19.17 -14.76
C GLY A 216 -3.77 18.82 -13.61
N LYS A 217 -4.11 17.84 -12.77
CA LYS A 217 -3.30 17.41 -11.63
C LYS A 217 -2.83 15.98 -11.79
N LYS A 218 -1.60 15.69 -11.38
CA LYS A 218 -1.07 14.33 -11.29
C LYS A 218 -1.94 13.50 -10.37
N HIS A 219 -2.31 12.31 -10.83
CA HIS A 219 -3.22 11.41 -10.12
C HIS A 219 -2.86 9.95 -10.42
N GLY A 220 -3.54 8.96 -9.80
CA GLY A 220 -3.35 7.55 -10.11
C GLY A 220 -1.89 7.12 -10.05
N HIS A 221 -1.39 6.45 -11.10
CA HIS A 221 0.00 6.01 -11.18
C HIS A 221 0.82 6.92 -12.08
N GLY A 222 2.08 7.15 -11.71
CA GLY A 222 2.97 7.94 -12.53
C GLY A 222 4.43 7.86 -12.13
N THR A 223 5.26 8.21 -13.08
CA THR A 223 6.70 8.32 -12.96
C THR A 223 7.09 9.79 -13.03
N MET A 224 7.82 10.26 -12.03
CA MET A 224 8.50 11.55 -12.06
C MET A 224 10.01 11.32 -12.08
N GLU A 225 10.70 11.99 -12.99
CA GLU A 225 12.15 11.99 -13.07
C GLU A 225 12.69 13.39 -12.91
N TRP A 226 13.74 13.53 -12.11
CA TRP A 226 14.43 14.78 -11.86
C TRP A 226 15.72 14.86 -12.69
N LYS A 227 16.25 16.07 -12.86
CA LYS A 227 17.45 16.35 -13.67
C LYS A 227 18.73 15.73 -13.06
N ASP A 228 18.74 15.49 -11.76
CA ASP A 228 19.82 14.82 -11.01
C ASP A 228 19.73 13.27 -11.01
N ASN A 229 18.89 12.71 -11.91
CA ASN A 229 18.60 11.29 -12.05
C ASN A 229 17.85 10.65 -10.86
N GLU A 230 17.31 11.45 -9.97
CA GLU A 230 16.34 10.92 -9.02
C GLU A 230 15.04 10.56 -9.74
N LYS A 231 14.34 9.57 -9.20
CA LYS A 231 13.13 9.05 -9.84
C LYS A 231 12.13 8.56 -8.81
N TYR A 232 10.87 8.92 -8.99
CA TYR A 232 9.76 8.34 -8.27
C TYR A 232 8.85 7.58 -9.22
N VAL A 233 8.44 6.38 -8.83
CA VAL A 233 7.42 5.56 -9.51
C VAL A 233 6.41 5.14 -8.48
N GLY A 234 5.15 5.56 -8.62
CA GLY A 234 4.16 5.23 -7.60
C GLY A 234 2.86 5.98 -7.77
N GLN A 235 2.09 6.01 -6.68
CA GLN A 235 0.77 6.62 -6.65
C GLN A 235 0.82 8.11 -6.38
N TRP A 236 -0.13 8.80 -7.01
CA TRP A 236 -0.33 10.24 -6.94
C TRP A 236 -1.79 10.58 -6.65
N LYS A 237 -2.00 11.60 -5.88
CA LYS A 237 -3.31 12.18 -5.63
C LYS A 237 -3.20 13.70 -5.57
N SER A 238 -3.79 14.40 -6.56
CA SER A 238 -3.81 15.86 -6.63
C SER A 238 -2.42 16.49 -6.47
N ASP A 239 -1.44 16.03 -7.29
CA ASP A 239 -0.03 16.45 -7.31
C ASP A 239 0.84 15.96 -6.13
N GLU A 240 0.29 15.20 -5.19
CA GLU A 240 1.03 14.65 -4.07
C GLU A 240 1.31 13.16 -4.23
N ARG A 241 2.52 12.72 -3.91
CA ARG A 241 2.86 11.29 -3.78
C ARG A 241 2.09 10.72 -2.60
N CYS A 242 1.42 9.61 -2.82
CA CYS A 242 0.63 8.91 -1.80
C CYS A 242 0.69 7.41 -2.02
N GLY A 243 0.11 6.63 -1.09
CA GLY A 243 0.02 5.18 -1.25
C GLY A 243 1.39 4.53 -1.49
N ALA A 244 1.41 3.51 -2.36
CA ALA A 244 2.63 2.78 -2.68
C ALA A 244 3.53 3.50 -3.68
N GLY A 245 4.84 3.52 -3.43
CA GLY A 245 5.79 4.08 -4.38
C GLY A 245 7.24 3.71 -4.10
N LYS A 246 8.02 3.80 -5.18
CA LYS A 246 9.47 3.61 -5.14
C LYS A 246 10.16 4.93 -5.47
N TYR A 247 11.14 5.29 -4.66
CA TYR A 247 11.97 6.45 -4.90
C TYR A 247 13.42 5.99 -5.04
N TYR A 248 14.05 6.40 -6.11
CA TYR A 248 15.46 6.17 -6.41
C TYR A 248 16.20 7.48 -6.21
N TYR A 249 17.18 7.48 -5.33
CA TYR A 249 18.00 8.65 -5.01
C TYR A 249 19.24 8.69 -5.88
N SER A 250 19.80 9.88 -6.06
CA SER A 250 21.00 10.12 -6.86
C SER A 250 22.26 9.45 -6.29
N ASP A 251 22.28 9.15 -4.99
CA ASP A 251 23.37 8.42 -4.32
C ASP A 251 23.33 6.90 -4.50
N GLY A 252 22.36 6.38 -5.27
CA GLY A 252 22.11 4.95 -5.50
C GLY A 252 21.28 4.27 -4.41
N SER A 253 20.90 4.96 -3.36
CA SER A 253 19.93 4.44 -2.40
C SER A 253 18.52 4.44 -2.98
N ARG A 254 17.60 3.69 -2.37
CA ARG A 254 16.20 3.69 -2.77
C ARG A 254 15.27 3.41 -1.59
N TYR A 255 14.07 3.92 -1.70
CA TYR A 255 12.96 3.61 -0.79
C TYR A 255 11.84 2.93 -1.55
N GLU A 256 11.29 1.88 -0.98
CA GLU A 256 10.10 1.18 -1.47
C GLU A 256 9.11 1.05 -0.32
N GLY A 257 7.93 1.67 -0.44
CA GLY A 257 6.98 1.67 0.67
C GLY A 257 5.88 2.71 0.52
N ASN A 258 5.24 3.02 1.64
CA ASN A 258 4.11 3.92 1.70
C ASN A 258 4.51 5.39 1.75
N TRP A 259 3.66 6.21 1.12
CA TRP A 259 3.79 7.65 1.00
C TRP A 259 2.50 8.34 1.44
N ALA A 260 2.62 9.47 2.09
CA ALA A 260 1.51 10.38 2.35
C ALA A 260 2.01 11.82 2.26
N LYS A 261 1.28 12.68 1.53
CA LYS A 261 1.61 14.11 1.38
C LYS A 261 3.09 14.35 1.00
N ASN A 262 3.58 13.61 -0.01
CA ASN A 262 4.96 13.66 -0.51
C ASN A 262 6.04 13.11 0.45
N GLU A 263 5.68 12.51 1.58
CA GLU A 263 6.60 12.00 2.59
C GLU A 263 6.50 10.49 2.76
N ARG A 264 7.61 9.83 3.12
CA ARG A 264 7.59 8.42 3.54
C ARG A 264 6.78 8.33 4.82
N ASN A 265 5.74 7.51 4.80
CA ASN A 265 4.82 7.38 5.92
C ASN A 265 4.18 5.98 5.91
N GLY A 266 4.09 5.30 7.04
CA GLY A 266 3.68 3.90 7.12
C GLY A 266 4.86 2.94 6.94
N VAL A 267 4.62 1.73 6.45
CA VAL A 267 5.65 0.69 6.32
C VAL A 267 6.44 0.85 5.02
N GLY A 268 7.75 0.62 5.08
CA GLY A 268 8.59 0.64 3.90
C GLY A 268 10.02 0.16 4.14
N THR A 269 10.69 -0.14 3.03
CA THR A 269 12.08 -0.59 3.01
C THR A 269 12.97 0.48 2.41
N TYR A 270 14.01 0.85 3.12
CA TYR A 270 15.06 1.73 2.63
C TYR A 270 16.33 0.92 2.39
N TYR A 271 16.81 0.92 1.17
CA TYR A 271 18.06 0.33 0.75
C TYR A 271 19.12 1.42 0.66
N PHE A 272 20.13 1.33 1.47
CA PHE A 272 21.23 2.29 1.52
C PHE A 272 22.25 2.00 0.41
N SER A 273 22.96 3.01 -0.05
CA SER A 273 24.01 2.86 -1.08
C SER A 273 25.20 2.00 -0.62
N ASN A 274 25.40 1.86 0.70
CA ASN A 274 26.43 0.98 1.28
C ASN A 274 26.02 -0.50 1.35
N GLY A 275 24.81 -0.85 0.84
CA GLY A 275 24.27 -2.20 0.86
C GLY A 275 23.45 -2.56 2.12
N ASP A 276 23.41 -1.72 3.13
CA ASP A 276 22.51 -1.91 4.26
C ASP A 276 21.05 -1.80 3.83
N ARG A 277 20.14 -2.36 4.64
CA ARG A 277 18.71 -2.29 4.39
C ARG A 277 17.96 -2.08 5.71
N TYR A 278 17.04 -1.15 5.73
CA TYR A 278 16.10 -0.94 6.83
C TYR A 278 14.68 -1.30 6.38
N GLU A 279 14.02 -2.16 7.11
CA GLU A 279 12.61 -2.53 6.95
C GLU A 279 11.87 -2.14 8.22
N GLY A 280 10.82 -1.31 8.09
CA GLY A 280 10.11 -0.86 9.28
C GLY A 280 9.16 0.30 9.00
N GLU A 281 8.68 0.88 10.10
CA GLU A 281 7.74 1.97 10.09
C GLU A 281 8.43 3.32 9.86
N TRP A 282 7.68 4.23 9.22
CA TRP A 282 8.10 5.57 8.88
C TRP A 282 6.98 6.56 9.25
N MET A 283 7.33 7.69 9.78
CA MET A 283 6.45 8.81 10.04
C MET A 283 7.15 10.10 9.63
N ASN A 284 6.54 10.85 8.70
CA ASN A 284 7.06 12.12 8.22
C ASN A 284 8.55 12.03 7.84
N ARG A 285 8.91 11.06 6.97
CA ARG A 285 10.27 10.74 6.48
C ARG A 285 11.21 10.09 7.51
N LEU A 286 10.86 10.05 8.80
CA LEU A 286 11.70 9.56 9.88
C LEU A 286 11.35 8.11 10.23
N LYS A 287 12.35 7.31 10.61
CA LYS A 287 12.11 5.97 11.17
C LYS A 287 11.31 6.13 12.45
N HIS A 288 10.25 5.34 12.57
CA HIS A 288 9.34 5.34 13.71
C HIS A 288 8.93 3.90 14.03
N GLY A 289 8.29 3.66 15.21
CA GLY A 289 7.80 2.34 15.57
C GLY A 289 8.87 1.25 15.49
N GLU A 290 8.49 0.05 15.12
CA GLU A 290 9.41 -1.08 15.01
C GLU A 290 10.10 -1.13 13.64
N GLY A 291 11.36 -1.54 13.65
CA GLY A 291 12.09 -1.72 12.40
C GLY A 291 13.36 -2.55 12.55
N THR A 292 13.69 -3.26 11.48
CA THR A 292 14.86 -4.11 11.38
C THR A 292 15.86 -3.52 10.40
N THR A 293 17.09 -3.36 10.82
CA THR A 293 18.22 -3.04 9.96
C THR A 293 19.02 -4.31 9.66
N TYR A 294 19.30 -4.57 8.40
CA TYR A 294 20.22 -5.58 7.93
C TYR A 294 21.49 -4.89 7.46
N TYR A 295 22.62 -5.35 7.94
CA TYR A 295 23.91 -4.73 7.68
C TYR A 295 24.68 -5.55 6.63
N ALA A 296 25.20 -4.89 5.63
CA ALA A 296 26.02 -5.52 4.57
C ALA A 296 27.43 -5.84 5.08
N SER A 297 27.90 -5.11 6.10
CA SER A 297 29.26 -5.26 6.66
C SER A 297 29.29 -4.82 8.13
N GLY A 298 30.39 -5.12 8.82
CA GLY A 298 30.60 -4.73 10.22
C GLY A 298 30.37 -5.86 11.21
N GLU A 299 30.26 -5.51 12.49
CA GLU A 299 30.09 -6.48 13.58
C GLU A 299 28.67 -7.05 13.67
N LEU A 300 27.68 -6.32 13.16
CA LEU A 300 26.27 -6.74 13.16
C LEU A 300 25.85 -7.25 11.80
N THR A 301 25.04 -8.32 11.79
CA THR A 301 24.35 -8.81 10.59
C THR A 301 22.94 -8.26 10.51
N LYS A 302 22.29 -8.09 11.68
CA LYS A 302 20.90 -7.66 11.79
C LYS A 302 20.66 -7.03 13.16
N ALA A 303 19.78 -6.03 13.19
CA ALA A 303 19.30 -5.48 14.47
C ALA A 303 17.85 -5.02 14.36
N THR A 304 17.04 -5.42 15.32
CA THR A 304 15.66 -4.95 15.49
C THR A 304 15.62 -3.93 16.60
N HIS A 305 15.04 -2.77 16.34
CA HIS A 305 14.93 -1.66 17.27
C HIS A 305 13.52 -1.05 17.22
N THR A 306 13.12 -0.45 18.33
CA THR A 306 12.05 0.54 18.34
C THR A 306 12.64 1.92 18.02
N TRP A 307 11.94 2.71 17.25
CA TRP A 307 12.39 4.02 16.77
C TRP A 307 11.40 5.12 17.15
N ALA A 308 11.92 6.26 17.51
CA ALA A 308 11.19 7.50 17.67
C ALA A 308 11.96 8.60 16.94
N GLU A 309 11.43 9.10 15.81
CA GLU A 309 12.02 10.16 15.01
C GLU A 309 13.51 9.94 14.69
N ASN A 310 13.84 8.82 14.05
CA ASN A 310 15.19 8.36 13.72
C ASN A 310 16.08 8.01 14.93
N ARG A 311 15.61 8.11 16.18
CA ARG A 311 16.36 7.71 17.37
C ARG A 311 15.93 6.32 17.83
N ARG A 312 16.89 5.48 18.18
CA ARG A 312 16.61 4.21 18.84
C ARG A 312 16.03 4.47 20.22
N PHE A 313 15.00 3.71 20.57
CA PHE A 313 14.32 3.85 21.86
C PHE A 313 13.73 2.51 22.28
N GLY A 314 13.72 2.21 23.60
CA GLY A 314 13.09 1.00 24.11
C GLY A 314 13.81 -0.30 23.71
N PRO A 315 13.06 -1.43 23.60
CA PRO A 315 13.64 -2.76 23.41
C PRO A 315 14.43 -2.88 22.11
N ALA A 316 15.49 -3.68 22.15
CA ALA A 316 16.33 -3.98 21.01
C ALA A 316 16.89 -5.40 21.05
N THR A 317 17.08 -5.98 19.85
CA THR A 317 17.82 -7.23 19.65
C THR A 317 18.83 -7.05 18.53
N GLU A 318 20.09 -7.30 18.81
CA GLU A 318 21.22 -7.18 17.88
C GLU A 318 21.86 -8.55 17.65
N TYR A 319 22.13 -8.89 16.39
CA TYR A 319 22.74 -10.14 15.97
C TYR A 319 24.11 -9.85 15.37
N THR A 320 25.13 -10.47 15.91
CA THR A 320 26.52 -10.25 15.48
C THR A 320 26.97 -11.27 14.42
N THR A 321 28.02 -10.93 13.68
CA THR A 321 28.61 -11.80 12.66
C THR A 321 29.23 -13.07 13.25
N ASP A 322 29.69 -13.06 14.50
CA ASP A 322 30.25 -14.20 15.22
C ASP A 322 29.18 -15.02 16.00
N GLY A 323 27.89 -14.72 15.75
CA GLY A 323 26.74 -15.51 16.20
C GLY A 323 26.25 -15.19 17.62
N TYR A 324 26.64 -14.06 18.19
CA TYR A 324 26.02 -13.61 19.43
C TYR A 324 24.72 -12.86 19.18
N ILE A 325 23.84 -12.91 20.17
CA ILE A 325 22.58 -12.16 20.20
C ILE A 325 22.60 -11.30 21.46
N HIS A 326 22.51 -9.99 21.27
CA HIS A 326 22.44 -9.02 22.36
C HIS A 326 21.00 -8.51 22.48
N LYS A 327 20.42 -8.61 23.67
CA LYS A 327 19.07 -8.12 23.97
C LYS A 327 19.12 -7.13 25.12
N GLY A 328 18.55 -5.95 24.91
CA GLY A 328 18.55 -4.88 25.90
C GLY A 328 17.60 -3.76 25.53
N SER A 329 17.88 -2.56 26.01
CA SER A 329 17.05 -1.39 25.74
C SER A 329 17.89 -0.15 25.51
N TYR A 330 17.35 0.78 24.71
CA TYR A 330 17.88 2.12 24.50
C TYR A 330 17.05 3.13 25.30
N ASN A 331 17.71 4.12 25.89
CA ASN A 331 17.04 5.20 26.59
C ASN A 331 16.50 6.28 25.62
N VAL A 332 15.85 7.31 26.15
CA VAL A 332 15.27 8.41 25.38
C VAL A 332 16.28 9.20 24.55
N ASN A 333 17.57 9.12 24.89
CA ASN A 333 18.67 9.75 24.16
C ASN A 333 19.21 8.87 23.02
N GLY A 334 18.71 7.64 22.87
CA GLY A 334 19.20 6.68 21.87
C GLY A 334 20.47 5.94 22.27
N ASN A 335 20.78 5.89 23.55
CA ASN A 335 21.95 5.22 24.11
C ASN A 335 21.56 3.90 24.79
N LYS A 336 22.44 2.87 24.72
CA LYS A 336 22.23 1.64 25.46
C LYS A 336 22.14 1.95 26.96
N ASP A 337 21.13 1.40 27.64
CA ASP A 337 20.90 1.65 29.07
C ASP A 337 20.36 0.41 29.75
N GLY A 338 20.66 0.28 31.05
CA GLY A 338 20.28 -0.89 31.83
C GLY A 338 20.99 -2.18 31.43
N GLU A 339 20.30 -3.30 31.60
CA GLU A 339 20.85 -4.64 31.36
C GLU A 339 20.80 -5.00 29.86
N TRP A 340 21.95 -5.43 29.34
CA TRP A 340 22.10 -6.03 28.02
C TRP A 340 22.57 -7.46 28.14
N LYS A 341 21.73 -8.43 27.80
CA LYS A 341 22.01 -9.86 27.89
C LYS A 341 22.59 -10.37 26.58
N CYS A 342 23.74 -11.03 26.68
CA CYS A 342 24.48 -11.63 25.57
C CYS A 342 24.25 -13.14 25.54
N TYR A 343 23.74 -13.66 24.44
CA TYR A 343 23.46 -15.07 24.24
C TYR A 343 24.31 -15.62 23.08
N LYS A 344 24.69 -16.90 23.18
CA LYS A 344 25.25 -17.70 22.09
C LYS A 344 24.67 -19.12 22.16
N PHE A 345 24.20 -19.67 21.03
CA PHE A 345 23.53 -20.97 20.99
C PHE A 345 22.37 -21.08 22.01
N ASN A 346 21.58 -20.02 22.13
CA ASN A 346 20.48 -19.86 23.11
C ASN A 346 20.89 -19.95 24.59
N LYS A 347 22.20 -19.92 24.91
CA LYS A 347 22.71 -19.89 26.30
C LYS A 347 23.19 -18.50 26.64
N LEU A 348 22.79 -18.00 27.83
CA LEU A 348 23.30 -16.75 28.36
C LEU A 348 24.81 -16.87 28.56
N GLN A 349 25.57 -15.94 28.03
CA GLN A 349 27.03 -15.87 28.18
C GLN A 349 27.42 -14.80 29.19
N SER A 350 26.77 -13.63 29.12
CA SER A 350 27.04 -12.52 30.02
C SER A 350 25.88 -11.53 30.07
N THR A 351 25.85 -10.73 31.12
CA THR A 351 25.02 -9.55 31.25
C THR A 351 25.92 -8.32 31.37
N MET A 352 25.72 -7.38 30.46
CA MET A 352 26.43 -6.09 30.44
C MET A 352 25.50 -5.03 31.02
N ILE A 353 25.98 -4.21 31.91
CA ILE A 353 25.22 -3.11 32.50
C ILE A 353 25.72 -1.80 31.89
N TYR A 354 24.81 -1.12 31.22
CA TYR A 354 25.07 0.19 30.62
C TYR A 354 24.40 1.30 31.42
N SER A 355 24.97 2.48 31.37
CA SER A 355 24.33 3.71 31.80
C SER A 355 24.66 4.80 30.77
N ASP A 356 23.63 5.26 30.08
CA ASP A 356 23.70 6.27 29.03
C ASP A 356 24.84 5.97 28.01
N GLY A 357 24.82 4.77 27.45
CA GLY A 357 25.77 4.30 26.43
C GLY A 357 27.12 3.82 26.97
N LYS A 358 27.45 4.06 28.25
CA LYS A 358 28.73 3.66 28.84
C LYS A 358 28.60 2.32 29.54
N LEU A 359 29.42 1.33 29.13
CA LEU A 359 29.53 0.04 29.85
C LEU A 359 30.09 0.25 31.25
N LYS A 360 29.33 -0.12 32.27
CA LYS A 360 29.71 -0.01 33.69
C LYS A 360 30.24 -1.32 34.23
N ARG A 361 29.64 -2.45 33.82
CA ARG A 361 29.97 -3.76 34.41
C ARG A 361 29.60 -4.87 33.41
N THR A 362 30.37 -5.95 33.40
CA THR A 362 30.05 -7.21 32.75
C THR A 362 30.01 -8.33 33.78
N ILE A 363 28.93 -9.08 33.83
CA ILE A 363 28.70 -10.23 34.66
C ILE A 363 28.70 -11.46 33.78
N ARG A 364 29.66 -12.39 33.96
CA ARG A 364 29.68 -13.64 33.19
C ARG A 364 28.62 -14.60 33.74
N ALA A 365 27.92 -15.31 32.83
CA ALA A 365 27.07 -16.41 33.24
C ALA A 365 27.95 -17.54 33.85
N LYS A 366 27.41 -18.21 34.84
CA LYS A 366 28.07 -19.38 35.46
C LYS A 366 27.79 -20.63 34.62
#